data_024b529652dc0577e977110efa3b43a5
#
_entry.id   024b529652dc0577e977110efa3b43a5
#
_cell.length_a   1.000
_cell.length_b   1.000
_cell.length_c   1.000
_cell.angle_alpha   90.00
_cell.angle_beta   90.00
_cell.angle_gamma   90.00
#
_symmetry.space_group_name_H-M   'P 1'
#
loop_
_entity.id
_entity.type
_entity.pdbx_description
1 polymer ?
#
loop_
_entity_poly.entity_id
_entity_poly.type
_entity_poly.pdbx_seq_one_letter_code
_entity_poly.pdbx_strand_id
1 'polypeptide(L)'
;IQKPGAQDYVFCIQKSRILLRETVEEHVLTIPRREEIEAAVPELMDRAVYLFSVDEKPYFLVSVPEKEAEEILAKLKEGAGQMPVSDKNHMEAGKMASGALEGAEKEPEQLCYAWKTSTDIRAMEPMHQAFAAITAVQLWRWRQSRQFCGRCGAKTQDSKNERALVCPVCGQTEYPKI
;
A
#
# COMPACT_ATOMS: atom_id res chain seq x y z
N ILE A 1 -2.39 -18.69 4.20
CA ILE A 1 -2.53 -17.26 3.83
C ILE A 1 -1.71 -16.48 4.83
N GLN A 2 -0.68 -15.80 4.36
CA GLN A 2 0.17 -14.97 5.20
C GLN A 2 -0.63 -13.74 5.66
N LYS A 3 -0.65 -13.47 6.98
CA LYS A 3 -1.21 -12.23 7.53
C LYS A 3 -0.10 -11.17 7.62
N PRO A 4 -0.42 -9.88 7.42
CA PRO A 4 0.59 -8.83 7.52
C PRO A 4 1.14 -8.69 8.94
N GLY A 5 2.46 -8.48 9.06
CA GLY A 5 3.15 -8.06 10.28
C GLY A 5 3.00 -6.55 10.53
N ALA A 6 3.30 -6.05 11.73
CA ALA A 6 3.11 -4.64 12.09
C ALA A 6 3.84 -3.67 11.15
N GLN A 7 5.05 -4.01 10.74
CA GLN A 7 5.92 -3.20 9.89
C GLN A 7 5.76 -3.44 8.38
N ASP A 8 4.82 -4.32 7.99
CA ASP A 8 4.60 -4.63 6.59
C ASP A 8 3.87 -3.49 5.88
N TYR A 9 4.12 -3.34 4.57
CA TYR A 9 3.49 -2.30 3.77
C TYR A 9 2.09 -2.71 3.33
N VAL A 10 1.15 -1.75 3.39
CA VAL A 10 -0.25 -1.99 3.01
C VAL A 10 -0.71 -0.97 1.96
N PHE A 11 -1.07 -1.48 0.78
CA PHE A 11 -1.69 -0.70 -0.26
C PHE A 11 -3.21 -0.69 -0.09
N CYS A 12 -3.77 0.40 0.40
CA CYS A 12 -5.20 0.64 0.32
C CYS A 12 -5.52 1.25 -1.06
N ILE A 13 -6.33 0.56 -1.87
CA ILE A 13 -6.65 1.00 -3.23
C ILE A 13 -8.14 1.16 -3.43
N GLN A 14 -8.54 2.31 -3.99
CA GLN A 14 -9.91 2.67 -4.32
C GLN A 14 -9.96 3.27 -5.73
N LYS A 15 -10.69 2.66 -6.68
CA LYS A 15 -10.83 3.14 -8.07
C LYS A 15 -9.49 3.53 -8.74
N SER A 16 -8.47 2.71 -8.56
CA SER A 16 -7.12 2.99 -9.06
C SER A 16 -6.39 4.19 -8.43
N ARG A 17 -6.94 4.77 -7.36
CA ARG A 17 -6.22 5.65 -6.46
C ARG A 17 -5.66 4.83 -5.31
N ILE A 18 -4.49 5.18 -4.86
CA ILE A 18 -3.78 4.53 -3.77
C ILE A 18 -3.67 5.50 -2.60
N LEU A 19 -3.89 5.00 -1.39
CA LEU A 19 -3.65 5.77 -0.19
C LEU A 19 -2.15 5.83 0.09
N LEU A 20 -1.60 7.03 0.14
CA LEU A 20 -0.21 7.27 0.50
C LEU A 20 -0.12 8.24 1.67
N ARG A 21 0.97 8.13 2.39
CA ARG A 21 1.40 9.06 3.42
C ARG A 21 2.30 10.12 2.76
N GLU A 22 2.11 11.37 3.09
CA GLU A 22 2.87 12.52 2.58
C GLU A 22 3.44 13.33 3.74
N THR A 23 4.73 13.66 3.69
CA THR A 23 5.32 14.65 4.59
C THR A 23 4.95 16.05 4.12
N VAL A 24 4.52 16.92 5.06
CA VAL A 24 4.01 18.26 4.69
C VAL A 24 5.13 19.17 4.19
N GLU A 25 6.33 19.08 4.75
CA GLU A 25 7.44 19.97 4.42
C GLU A 25 8.13 19.58 3.10
N GLU A 26 8.42 18.28 2.93
CA GLU A 26 9.22 17.81 1.79
C GLU A 26 8.37 17.21 0.66
N HIS A 27 7.05 17.07 0.87
CA HIS A 27 6.12 16.41 -0.07
C HIS A 27 6.55 14.99 -0.49
N VAL A 28 7.29 14.30 0.39
CA VAL A 28 7.71 12.92 0.14
C VAL A 28 6.54 11.98 0.33
N LEU A 29 6.27 11.17 -0.70
CA LEU A 29 5.21 10.17 -0.69
C LEU A 29 5.77 8.82 -0.25
N THR A 30 5.15 8.19 0.74
CA THR A 30 5.51 6.87 1.25
C THR A 30 4.30 5.97 1.38
N ILE A 31 4.57 4.64 1.40
CA ILE A 31 3.51 3.63 1.56
C ILE A 31 3.24 3.46 3.06
N PRO A 32 1.96 3.52 3.50
CA PRO A 32 1.62 3.28 4.90
C PRO A 32 1.99 1.87 5.36
N ARG A 33 2.34 1.73 6.64
CA ARG A 33 2.54 0.44 7.28
C ARG A 33 1.24 -0.10 7.87
N ARG A 34 1.20 -1.40 8.11
CA ARG A 34 0.04 -2.05 8.73
C ARG A 34 -0.35 -1.39 10.03
N GLU A 35 0.60 -1.15 10.93
CA GLU A 35 0.33 -0.57 12.25
C GLU A 35 -0.37 0.78 12.18
N GLU A 36 -0.03 1.60 11.19
CA GLU A 36 -0.65 2.91 10.96
C GLU A 36 -2.12 2.76 10.55
N ILE A 37 -2.38 1.86 9.60
CA ILE A 37 -3.74 1.59 9.12
C ILE A 37 -4.58 0.91 10.21
N GLU A 38 -4.01 -0.08 10.90
CA GLU A 38 -4.69 -0.85 11.93
C GLU A 38 -5.06 0.00 13.15
N ALA A 39 -4.22 0.96 13.53
CA ALA A 39 -4.51 1.88 14.63
C ALA A 39 -5.74 2.75 14.36
N ALA A 40 -5.95 3.16 13.10
CA ALA A 40 -7.09 4.00 12.71
C ALA A 40 -8.32 3.19 12.31
N VAL A 41 -8.13 2.07 11.58
CA VAL A 41 -9.20 1.28 10.96
C VAL A 41 -8.84 -0.21 11.00
N PRO A 42 -8.91 -0.88 12.17
CA PRO A 42 -8.45 -2.26 12.34
C PRO A 42 -9.18 -3.27 11.44
N GLU A 43 -10.45 -3.04 11.15
CA GLU A 43 -11.27 -3.90 10.29
C GLU A 43 -10.79 -4.02 8.84
N LEU A 44 -9.94 -3.11 8.39
CA LEU A 44 -9.34 -3.20 7.05
C LEU A 44 -8.36 -4.36 6.94
N MET A 45 -7.71 -4.74 8.02
CA MET A 45 -6.69 -5.79 8.00
C MET A 45 -7.26 -7.19 7.73
N ASP A 46 -8.54 -7.42 8.04
CA ASP A 46 -9.23 -8.67 7.69
C ASP A 46 -9.39 -8.86 6.18
N ARG A 47 -9.32 -7.77 5.42
CA ARG A 47 -9.43 -7.77 3.95
C ARG A 47 -8.05 -7.80 3.25
N ALA A 48 -6.97 -7.79 4.01
CA ALA A 48 -5.62 -7.73 3.47
C ALA A 48 -5.24 -9.01 2.72
N VAL A 49 -4.78 -8.85 1.50
CA VAL A 49 -4.32 -9.94 0.63
C VAL A 49 -2.84 -9.75 0.32
N TYR A 50 -2.02 -10.76 0.55
CA TYR A 50 -0.61 -10.73 0.19
C TYR A 50 -0.43 -10.53 -1.32
N LEU A 51 0.45 -9.62 -1.72
CA LEU A 51 0.78 -9.38 -3.11
C LEU A 51 2.14 -9.96 -3.50
N PHE A 52 3.20 -9.44 -2.91
CA PHE A 52 4.60 -9.79 -3.21
C PHE A 52 5.50 -9.31 -2.07
N SER A 53 6.78 -9.68 -2.16
CA SER A 53 7.84 -9.10 -1.31
C SER A 53 8.88 -8.42 -2.18
N VAL A 54 9.47 -7.34 -1.67
CA VAL A 54 10.63 -6.65 -2.22
C VAL A 54 11.67 -6.58 -1.11
N ASP A 55 12.87 -7.09 -1.33
CA ASP A 55 13.93 -7.17 -0.33
C ASP A 55 13.43 -7.76 1.00
N GLU A 56 12.76 -8.92 0.91
CA GLU A 56 12.15 -9.66 2.03
C GLU A 56 11.03 -8.92 2.77
N LYS A 57 10.71 -7.68 2.42
CA LYS A 57 9.61 -6.92 3.00
C LYS A 57 8.31 -7.24 2.26
N PRO A 58 7.29 -7.78 2.94
CA PRO A 58 6.03 -8.14 2.32
C PRO A 58 5.13 -6.93 2.10
N TYR A 59 4.37 -6.97 1.01
CA TYR A 59 3.40 -5.97 0.61
C TYR A 59 2.01 -6.60 0.50
N PHE A 60 1.03 -5.93 1.07
CA PHE A 60 -0.37 -6.37 1.11
C PHE A 60 -1.28 -5.39 0.39
N LEU A 61 -2.41 -5.89 -0.08
CA LEU A 61 -3.45 -5.12 -0.75
C LEU A 61 -4.73 -5.16 0.06
N VAL A 62 -5.33 -3.99 0.26
CA VAL A 62 -6.70 -3.83 0.74
C VAL A 62 -7.52 -3.08 -0.32
N SER A 63 -8.57 -3.70 -0.80
CA SER A 63 -9.53 -3.05 -1.70
C SER A 63 -10.53 -2.25 -0.87
N VAL A 64 -10.57 -0.94 -1.07
CA VAL A 64 -11.45 -0.03 -0.33
C VAL A 64 -12.65 0.35 -1.19
N PRO A 65 -13.90 0.10 -0.73
CA PRO A 65 -15.10 0.56 -1.38
C PRO A 65 -15.16 2.10 -1.42
N GLU A 66 -15.74 2.65 -2.48
CA GLU A 66 -15.83 4.11 -2.64
C GLU A 66 -16.51 4.80 -1.47
N LYS A 67 -17.60 4.21 -0.96
CA LYS A 67 -18.37 4.74 0.17
C LYS A 67 -17.60 4.81 1.50
N GLU A 68 -16.52 4.02 1.64
CA GLU A 68 -15.71 3.95 2.87
C GLU A 68 -14.45 4.83 2.76
N ALA A 69 -14.10 5.29 1.56
CA ALA A 69 -12.81 5.93 1.29
C ALA A 69 -12.59 7.25 2.06
N GLU A 70 -13.62 8.08 2.13
CA GLU A 70 -13.54 9.38 2.83
C GLU A 70 -13.53 9.20 4.35
N GLU A 71 -14.30 8.24 4.88
CA GLU A 71 -14.30 7.91 6.30
C GLU A 71 -12.95 7.37 6.76
N ILE A 72 -12.37 6.45 5.99
CA ILE A 72 -11.04 5.90 6.25
C ILE A 72 -9.99 7.01 6.26
N LEU A 73 -10.05 7.91 5.27
CA LEU A 73 -9.11 9.03 5.19
C LEU A 73 -9.25 9.99 6.39
N ALA A 74 -10.46 10.25 6.83
CA ALA A 74 -10.72 11.10 8.00
C ALA A 74 -10.13 10.48 9.27
N LYS A 75 -10.40 9.20 9.54
CA LYS A 75 -9.86 8.47 10.70
C LYS A 75 -8.32 8.44 10.72
N LEU A 76 -7.68 8.25 9.56
CA LEU A 76 -6.22 8.27 9.45
C LEU A 76 -5.63 9.65 9.71
N LYS A 77 -6.28 10.72 9.28
CA LYS A 77 -5.85 12.09 9.55
C LYS A 77 -5.97 12.44 11.03
N GLU A 78 -7.02 12.00 11.69
CA GLU A 78 -7.19 12.18 13.15
C GLU A 78 -6.12 11.43 13.94
N GLY A 79 -5.76 10.19 13.52
CA GLY A 79 -4.72 9.38 14.14
C GLY A 79 -3.28 9.88 13.88
N ALA A 80 -3.03 10.53 12.76
CA ALA A 80 -1.69 10.98 12.37
C ALA A 80 -1.06 12.02 13.34
N GLY A 81 -1.88 12.78 14.06
CA GLY A 81 -1.41 13.73 15.08
C GLY A 81 -0.87 13.10 16.38
N GLN A 82 -0.93 11.78 16.53
CA GLN A 82 -0.56 11.07 17.76
C GLN A 82 0.60 10.07 17.61
N MET A 83 1.13 9.86 16.41
CA MET A 83 2.19 8.85 16.19
C MET A 83 3.58 9.49 16.08
N PRO A 84 4.56 9.02 16.89
CA PRO A 84 5.95 9.41 16.70
C PRO A 84 6.51 8.82 15.40
N VAL A 85 7.15 9.64 14.59
CA VAL A 85 7.81 9.20 13.35
C VAL A 85 9.01 8.33 13.71
N SER A 86 8.89 7.02 13.55
CA SER A 86 9.98 6.07 13.79
C SER A 86 10.63 5.55 12.49
N ASP A 87 10.79 6.39 11.48
CA ASP A 87 11.50 6.03 10.25
C ASP A 87 12.95 6.53 10.22
N LYS A 88 13.80 5.92 11.07
CA LYS A 88 15.27 6.14 11.01
C LYS A 88 15.98 5.31 9.91
N ASN A 89 15.26 4.61 9.03
CA ASN A 89 15.84 3.69 8.05
C ASN A 89 15.83 4.19 6.60
N HIS A 90 15.83 5.50 6.35
CA HIS A 90 15.76 6.00 4.96
C HIS A 90 17.01 6.73 4.46
N MET A 91 18.17 6.63 5.15
CA MET A 91 19.41 7.24 4.66
C MET A 91 20.61 6.30 4.81
N GLU A 92 20.67 5.26 3.98
CA GLU A 92 21.96 4.64 3.62
C GLU A 92 22.03 4.41 2.11
N ALA A 93 22.22 5.46 1.35
CA ALA A 93 22.87 5.42 0.04
C ALA A 93 23.43 6.81 -0.29
N GLY A 94 24.71 7.03 0.09
CA GLY A 94 25.56 7.99 -0.58
C GLY A 94 25.48 9.45 -0.16
N LYS A 95 26.15 9.80 0.96
CA LYS A 95 26.98 11.01 1.02
C LYS A 95 28.01 10.91 2.17
N MET A 96 29.25 10.65 1.83
CA MET A 96 30.38 11.13 2.64
C MET A 96 30.46 12.64 2.48
N ALA A 97 30.39 13.38 3.58
CA ALA A 97 31.25 14.52 3.91
C ALA A 97 30.74 15.27 5.15
N SER A 98 31.57 15.23 6.16
CA SER A 98 31.97 16.27 7.11
C SER A 98 30.96 17.24 7.71
N GLY A 99 30.99 17.32 9.04
CA GLY A 99 30.69 18.54 9.78
C GLY A 99 29.62 18.38 10.85
N ALA A 100 30.10 18.23 12.08
CA ALA A 100 29.29 18.33 13.30
C ALA A 100 28.62 19.70 13.40
N LEU A 101 27.31 19.69 13.71
CA LEU A 101 26.68 20.68 14.56
C LEU A 101 25.53 19.99 15.31
N GLU A 102 25.67 19.97 16.62
CA GLU A 102 24.73 19.44 17.61
C GLU A 102 23.47 20.30 17.67
N GLY A 103 22.32 19.64 17.92
CA GLY A 103 21.21 20.23 18.67
C GLY A 103 20.23 21.09 17.86
N ALA A 104 19.47 20.47 16.95
CA ALA A 104 18.12 20.95 16.67
C ALA A 104 17.17 19.77 16.92
N GLU A 105 16.38 19.83 17.95
CA GLU A 105 15.18 18.99 18.10
C GLU A 105 14.31 19.30 16.89
N LYS A 106 14.31 18.39 15.89
CA LYS A 106 13.37 18.48 14.77
C LYS A 106 11.98 18.35 15.36
N GLU A 107 11.16 19.36 15.16
CA GLU A 107 9.73 19.24 15.43
C GLU A 107 9.18 18.00 14.73
N PRO A 108 8.16 17.33 15.31
CA PRO A 108 7.61 16.13 14.72
C PRO A 108 7.09 16.47 13.31
N GLU A 109 7.66 15.81 12.30
CA GLU A 109 7.27 15.96 10.90
C GLU A 109 5.76 15.72 10.78
N GLN A 110 5.03 16.76 10.34
CA GLN A 110 3.58 16.65 10.17
C GLN A 110 3.28 15.74 8.98
N LEU A 111 2.68 14.58 9.27
CA LEU A 111 2.28 13.59 8.27
C LEU A 111 0.82 13.82 7.87
N CYS A 112 0.54 13.67 6.60
CA CYS A 112 -0.83 13.62 6.11
C CYS A 112 -1.05 12.41 5.19
N TYR A 113 -2.30 11.95 5.10
CA TYR A 113 -2.71 10.88 4.20
C TYR A 113 -3.54 11.46 3.06
N ALA A 114 -3.32 10.93 1.85
CA ALA A 114 -4.07 11.36 0.67
C ALA A 114 -4.27 10.20 -0.33
N TRP A 115 -5.38 10.23 -1.05
CA TRP A 115 -5.60 9.37 -2.20
C TRP A 115 -4.87 9.93 -3.42
N LYS A 116 -3.84 9.23 -3.86
CA LYS A 116 -2.96 9.62 -4.96
C LYS A 116 -3.24 8.80 -6.23
N THR A 117 -2.97 9.40 -7.37
CA THR A 117 -3.16 8.77 -8.70
C THR A 117 -1.87 8.10 -9.20
N SER A 118 -1.96 7.39 -10.33
CA SER A 118 -0.77 6.80 -10.95
C SER A 118 0.27 7.84 -11.42
N THR A 119 -0.14 9.09 -11.64
CA THR A 119 0.78 10.18 -11.99
C THR A 119 1.61 10.59 -10.78
N ASP A 120 0.96 10.73 -9.63
CA ASP A 120 1.65 11.08 -8.38
C ASP A 120 2.63 9.98 -7.95
N ILE A 121 2.23 8.71 -8.11
CA ILE A 121 3.07 7.55 -7.77
C ILE A 121 4.38 7.55 -8.56
N ARG A 122 4.39 8.02 -9.82
CA ARG A 122 5.60 8.06 -10.65
C ARG A 122 6.68 8.99 -10.10
N ALA A 123 6.29 9.96 -9.31
CA ALA A 123 7.21 10.91 -8.64
C ALA A 123 7.71 10.42 -7.29
N MET A 124 7.27 9.23 -6.82
CA MET A 124 7.72 8.69 -5.53
C MET A 124 9.19 8.30 -5.55
N GLU A 125 9.85 8.57 -4.43
CA GLU A 125 11.19 8.06 -4.12
C GLU A 125 11.14 7.22 -2.83
N PRO A 126 11.94 6.16 -2.74
CA PRO A 126 12.83 5.63 -3.77
C PRO A 126 12.06 4.88 -4.89
N MET A 127 12.66 4.79 -6.07
CA MET A 127 12.05 4.22 -7.29
C MET A 127 11.42 2.83 -7.08
N HIS A 128 11.99 1.97 -6.23
CA HIS A 128 11.43 0.64 -5.98
C HIS A 128 10.05 0.70 -5.29
N GLN A 129 9.79 1.71 -4.46
CA GLN A 129 8.47 1.92 -3.85
C GLN A 129 7.45 2.42 -4.88
N ALA A 130 7.86 3.32 -5.78
CA ALA A 130 7.03 3.74 -6.90
C ALA A 130 6.64 2.54 -7.77
N PHE A 131 7.61 1.69 -8.11
CA PHE A 131 7.38 0.47 -8.88
C PHE A 131 6.43 -0.50 -8.16
N ALA A 132 6.63 -0.72 -6.86
CA ALA A 132 5.75 -1.54 -6.04
C ALA A 132 4.31 -1.01 -6.03
N ALA A 133 4.12 0.31 -5.87
CA ALA A 133 2.82 0.96 -5.86
C ALA A 133 2.09 0.85 -7.22
N ILE A 134 2.78 1.09 -8.34
CA ILE A 134 2.22 0.91 -9.69
C ILE A 134 1.83 -0.54 -9.93
N THR A 135 2.68 -1.50 -9.54
CA THR A 135 2.39 -2.93 -9.65
C THR A 135 1.15 -3.32 -8.83
N ALA A 136 1.02 -2.80 -7.62
CA ALA A 136 -0.16 -3.03 -6.78
C ALA A 136 -1.45 -2.52 -7.44
N VAL A 137 -1.43 -1.32 -8.04
CA VAL A 137 -2.57 -0.75 -8.77
C VAL A 137 -2.94 -1.62 -9.97
N GLN A 138 -1.95 -2.14 -10.71
CA GLN A 138 -2.20 -3.02 -11.86
C GLN A 138 -2.80 -4.37 -11.43
N LEU A 139 -2.27 -5.00 -10.39
CA LEU A 139 -2.80 -6.23 -9.83
C LEU A 139 -4.22 -6.04 -9.29
N TRP A 140 -4.50 -4.90 -8.65
CA TRP A 140 -5.85 -4.56 -8.20
C TRP A 140 -6.82 -4.44 -9.38
N ARG A 141 -6.45 -3.71 -10.46
CA ARG A 141 -7.27 -3.57 -11.68
C ARG A 141 -7.55 -4.93 -12.33
N TRP A 142 -6.53 -5.78 -12.41
CA TRP A 142 -6.70 -7.13 -12.93
C TRP A 142 -7.70 -7.92 -12.09
N ARG A 143 -7.59 -7.93 -10.76
CA ARG A 143 -8.53 -8.61 -9.88
C ARG A 143 -9.97 -8.06 -10.05
N GLN A 144 -10.13 -6.75 -10.14
CA GLN A 144 -11.45 -6.13 -10.35
C GLN A 144 -12.07 -6.53 -11.70
N SER A 145 -11.27 -6.61 -12.75
CA SER A 145 -11.74 -6.97 -14.09
C SER A 145 -12.01 -8.47 -14.26
N ARG A 146 -11.53 -9.33 -13.35
CA ARG A 146 -11.61 -10.79 -13.43
C ARG A 146 -12.37 -11.43 -12.28
N GLN A 147 -13.28 -10.70 -11.67
CA GLN A 147 -14.14 -11.20 -10.57
C GLN A 147 -15.03 -12.39 -11.02
N PHE A 148 -15.38 -12.42 -12.29
CA PHE A 148 -16.21 -13.47 -12.88
C PHE A 148 -15.48 -14.18 -14.02
N CYS A 149 -15.69 -15.49 -14.10
CA CYS A 149 -15.10 -16.32 -15.14
C CYS A 149 -15.65 -15.95 -16.52
N GLY A 150 -14.76 -15.62 -17.47
CA GLY A 150 -15.14 -15.30 -18.84
C GLY A 150 -15.76 -16.47 -19.63
N ARG A 151 -15.64 -17.73 -19.13
CA ARG A 151 -16.17 -18.92 -19.77
C ARG A 151 -17.56 -19.31 -19.29
N CYS A 152 -17.80 -19.27 -17.96
CA CYS A 152 -19.05 -19.76 -17.39
C CYS A 152 -19.77 -18.76 -16.48
N GLY A 153 -19.24 -17.56 -16.30
CA GLY A 153 -19.85 -16.50 -15.50
C GLY A 153 -19.76 -16.69 -13.98
N ALA A 154 -19.23 -17.82 -13.48
CA ALA A 154 -19.10 -18.04 -12.04
C ALA A 154 -18.06 -17.11 -11.41
N LYS A 155 -18.25 -16.75 -10.13
CA LYS A 155 -17.29 -15.91 -9.39
C LYS A 155 -15.96 -16.65 -9.26
N THR A 156 -14.87 -15.97 -9.60
CA THR A 156 -13.51 -16.49 -9.46
C THR A 156 -13.01 -16.41 -8.01
N GLN A 157 -12.01 -17.19 -7.68
CA GLN A 157 -11.34 -17.19 -6.37
C GLN A 157 -9.83 -17.24 -6.55
N ASP A 158 -9.09 -16.83 -5.51
CA ASP A 158 -7.63 -16.90 -5.54
C ASP A 158 -7.13 -18.33 -5.62
N SER A 159 -6.14 -18.57 -6.47
CA SER A 159 -5.38 -19.83 -6.46
C SER A 159 -4.62 -19.97 -5.14
N LYS A 160 -4.50 -21.20 -4.64
CA LYS A 160 -3.75 -21.49 -3.41
C LYS A 160 -2.24 -21.58 -3.65
N ASN A 161 -1.84 -21.86 -4.89
CA ASN A 161 -0.47 -22.23 -5.22
C ASN A 161 0.28 -21.16 -6.01
N GLU A 162 -0.43 -20.24 -6.64
CA GLU A 162 0.17 -19.28 -7.56
C GLU A 162 -0.65 -17.98 -7.63
N ARG A 163 -0.07 -16.95 -8.21
CA ARG A 163 -0.77 -15.67 -8.42
C ARG A 163 -1.70 -15.76 -9.62
N ALA A 164 -2.84 -16.38 -9.40
CA ALA A 164 -3.88 -16.56 -10.41
C ALA A 164 -5.27 -16.50 -9.78
N LEU A 165 -6.28 -16.24 -10.60
CA LEU A 165 -7.69 -16.44 -10.24
C LEU A 165 -8.19 -17.69 -10.90
N VAL A 166 -8.86 -18.56 -10.16
CA VAL A 166 -9.38 -19.84 -10.63
C VAL A 166 -10.90 -19.84 -10.53
N CYS A 167 -11.55 -20.32 -11.56
CA CYS A 167 -12.98 -20.58 -11.54
C CYS A 167 -13.27 -21.91 -10.81
N PRO A 168 -14.02 -21.89 -9.70
CA PRO A 168 -14.33 -23.13 -8.96
C PRO A 168 -15.28 -24.08 -9.70
N VAL A 169 -15.97 -23.58 -10.75
CA VAL A 169 -16.96 -24.36 -11.52
C VAL A 169 -16.34 -25.06 -12.72
N CYS A 170 -15.56 -24.34 -13.55
CA CYS A 170 -15.04 -24.88 -14.80
C CYS A 170 -13.51 -25.04 -14.84
N GLY A 171 -12.80 -24.69 -13.76
CA GLY A 171 -11.35 -24.81 -13.66
C GLY A 171 -10.55 -23.76 -14.48
N GLN A 172 -11.21 -22.83 -15.16
CA GLN A 172 -10.52 -21.79 -15.92
C GLN A 172 -9.61 -20.98 -15.01
N THR A 173 -8.34 -20.85 -15.40
CA THR A 173 -7.33 -20.07 -14.68
C THR A 173 -7.03 -18.78 -15.44
N GLU A 174 -6.97 -17.67 -14.72
CA GLU A 174 -6.64 -16.34 -15.24
C GLU A 174 -5.41 -15.81 -14.53
N TYR A 175 -4.39 -15.45 -15.29
CA TYR A 175 -3.16 -14.85 -14.80
C TYR A 175 -3.18 -13.32 -14.95
N PRO A 176 -2.45 -12.57 -14.10
CA PRO A 176 -2.28 -11.13 -14.30
C PRO A 176 -1.56 -10.87 -15.62
N LYS A 177 -2.10 -9.91 -16.39
CA LYS A 177 -1.45 -9.38 -17.58
C LYS A 177 -0.76 -8.08 -17.17
N ILE A 178 0.55 -8.13 -17.07
CA ILE A 178 1.41 -7.00 -16.70
C ILE A 178 2.12 -6.52 -17.94
#